data_3cf9e75e465a0228090c4e190f7843d3
#
_entry.id   3cf9e75e465a0228090c4e190f7843d3
#
_cell.length_a   1.000
_cell.length_b   1.000
_cell.length_c   1.000
_cell.angle_alpha   90.00
_cell.angle_beta   90.00
_cell.angle_gamma   90.00
#
_symmetry.space_group_name_H-M   'P 1'
#
loop_
_entity.id
_entity.type
_entity.pdbx_description
1 polymer ?
#
loop_
_entity_poly.entity_id
_entity_poly.type
_entity_poly.pdbx_seq_one_letter_code
_entity_poly.pdbx_strand_id
1 'polypeptide(L)'
;MRLGHFDLNLFVTLDALLETRSITRASERLNIGASATSSALGRLREHFGDELLVQVGRRMELTPLAQNLREPVRDVILRSQATLAAKADFDPRSASRRFVFNASDYATTIALTPLAQALETEAPGISMDIVSLGDRNLERLERGEVDIAIYPERNASPDHPQEPLLEESYLCVVWTGFHLQGEQLSFEQYMASRHVAAQFGDMRVPTFESWFFSAHGVRRNVVVTASTFNALAPLVVGTQRIATVHARLARMYARVLPVRVLAPPFEIPPFTLVMQWNPHSEQDAAHAWMRRRLKAVAANAT
;
A
#
# COMPACT_ATOMS: atom_id res chain seq x y z
N MET A 1 0.42 17.04 -36.32
CA MET A 1 0.74 17.53 -34.96
C MET A 1 2.25 17.37 -34.76
N ARG A 2 3.00 18.41 -34.51
CA ARG A 2 4.46 18.32 -34.28
C ARG A 2 4.70 18.47 -32.78
N LEU A 3 5.20 17.46 -32.10
CA LEU A 3 5.59 17.49 -30.68
C LEU A 3 6.53 18.67 -30.33
N GLY A 4 7.31 19.17 -31.33
CA GLY A 4 8.25 20.28 -31.13
C GLY A 4 7.65 21.65 -30.79
N HIS A 5 6.32 21.80 -30.80
CA HIS A 5 5.65 23.05 -30.44
C HIS A 5 4.81 22.94 -29.16
N PHE A 6 4.73 21.75 -28.53
CA PHE A 6 4.02 21.54 -27.29
C PHE A 6 5.01 21.38 -26.14
N ASP A 7 4.87 22.19 -25.13
CA ASP A 7 5.66 22.12 -23.91
C ASP A 7 5.14 20.97 -23.05
N LEU A 8 5.90 19.88 -22.96
CA LEU A 8 5.52 18.68 -22.19
C LEU A 8 5.32 18.96 -20.70
N ASN A 9 5.91 20.03 -20.15
CA ASN A 9 5.66 20.42 -18.76
C ASN A 9 4.21 20.84 -18.52
N LEU A 10 3.47 21.22 -19.57
CA LEU A 10 2.04 21.50 -19.47
C LEU A 10 1.24 20.26 -19.03
N PHE A 11 1.70 19.05 -19.36
CA PHE A 11 1.03 17.83 -18.88
C PHE A 11 1.09 17.69 -17.36
N VAL A 12 2.19 18.10 -16.72
CA VAL A 12 2.30 18.09 -15.24
C VAL A 12 1.28 19.04 -14.63
N THR A 13 1.11 20.24 -15.24
CA THR A 13 0.09 21.18 -14.79
C THR A 13 -1.33 20.68 -15.08
N LEU A 14 -1.55 20.08 -16.24
CA LEU A 14 -2.84 19.49 -16.60
C LEU A 14 -3.24 18.39 -15.63
N ASP A 15 -2.34 17.46 -15.32
CA ASP A 15 -2.58 16.38 -14.37
C ASP A 15 -3.01 16.91 -12.99
N ALA A 16 -2.29 17.90 -12.46
CA ALA A 16 -2.64 18.52 -11.19
C ALA A 16 -4.02 19.21 -11.22
N LEU A 17 -4.37 19.86 -12.35
CA LEU A 17 -5.68 20.48 -12.54
C LEU A 17 -6.80 19.45 -12.65
N LEU A 18 -6.58 18.38 -13.41
CA LEU A 18 -7.56 17.28 -13.59
C LEU A 18 -7.87 16.59 -12.26
N GLU A 19 -6.88 16.51 -11.37
CA GLU A 19 -7.07 15.88 -10.06
C GLU A 19 -7.74 16.83 -9.06
N THR A 20 -7.20 18.04 -8.91
CA THR A 20 -7.64 18.95 -7.85
C THR A 20 -8.92 19.69 -8.22
N ARG A 21 -9.23 19.82 -9.52
CA ARG A 21 -10.32 20.64 -10.06
C ARG A 21 -10.29 22.07 -9.52
N SER A 22 -9.08 22.59 -9.29
CA SER A 22 -8.87 23.91 -8.67
C SER A 22 -7.50 24.45 -9.04
N ILE A 23 -7.46 25.66 -9.60
CA ILE A 23 -6.21 26.35 -9.94
C ILE A 23 -5.35 26.55 -8.68
N THR A 24 -5.97 26.99 -7.58
CA THR A 24 -5.27 27.23 -6.31
C THR A 24 -4.63 25.96 -5.77
N ARG A 25 -5.40 24.88 -5.63
CA ARG A 25 -4.87 23.59 -5.14
C ARG A 25 -3.84 22.97 -6.08
N ALA A 26 -4.01 23.12 -7.39
CA ALA A 26 -3.01 22.69 -8.37
C ALA A 26 -1.71 23.48 -8.23
N SER A 27 -1.78 24.81 -8.05
CA SER A 27 -0.60 25.64 -7.84
C SER A 27 0.14 25.32 -6.55
N GLU A 28 -0.57 25.08 -5.47
CA GLU A 28 -0.01 24.62 -4.19
C GLU A 28 0.72 23.28 -4.33
N ARG A 29 0.07 22.30 -4.98
CA ARG A 29 0.65 20.97 -5.22
C ARG A 29 1.94 21.04 -6.05
N LEU A 30 1.96 21.89 -7.07
CA LEU A 30 3.11 22.06 -7.97
C LEU A 30 4.18 23.01 -7.44
N ASN A 31 3.89 23.65 -6.32
CA ASN A 31 4.76 24.70 -5.73
C ASN A 31 5.11 25.82 -6.73
N ILE A 32 4.11 26.24 -7.52
CA ILE A 32 4.21 27.36 -8.48
C ILE A 32 3.13 28.40 -8.21
N GLY A 33 3.27 29.62 -8.77
CA GLY A 33 2.27 30.66 -8.58
C GLY A 33 0.92 30.36 -9.27
N ALA A 34 -0.20 30.78 -8.67
CA ALA A 34 -1.53 30.62 -9.24
C ALA A 34 -1.68 31.29 -10.62
N SER A 35 -1.00 32.42 -10.86
CA SER A 35 -0.96 33.07 -12.16
C SER A 35 -0.27 32.24 -13.24
N ALA A 36 0.82 31.54 -12.89
CA ALA A 36 1.51 30.62 -13.79
C ALA A 36 0.62 29.41 -14.14
N THR A 37 -0.06 28.83 -13.14
CA THR A 37 -1.02 27.75 -13.32
C THR A 37 -2.19 28.16 -14.21
N SER A 38 -2.72 29.37 -14.00
CA SER A 38 -3.80 29.93 -14.84
C SER A 38 -3.34 30.15 -16.29
N SER A 39 -2.13 30.68 -16.50
CA SER A 39 -1.55 30.84 -17.82
C SER A 39 -1.34 29.50 -18.52
N ALA A 40 -0.85 28.48 -17.81
CA ALA A 40 -0.71 27.13 -18.32
C ALA A 40 -2.07 26.52 -18.72
N LEU A 41 -3.12 26.72 -17.92
CA LEU A 41 -4.48 26.30 -18.27
C LEU A 41 -4.98 27.00 -19.56
N GLY A 42 -4.69 28.30 -19.71
CA GLY A 42 -5.03 29.04 -20.95
C GLY A 42 -4.39 28.41 -22.20
N ARG A 43 -3.08 28.10 -22.13
CA ARG A 43 -2.35 27.42 -23.22
C ARG A 43 -2.90 26.02 -23.51
N LEU A 44 -3.30 25.28 -22.47
CA LEU A 44 -3.92 23.96 -22.62
C LEU A 44 -5.29 24.05 -23.28
N ARG A 45 -6.14 25.02 -22.91
CA ARG A 45 -7.43 25.28 -23.54
C ARG A 45 -7.28 25.61 -25.02
N GLU A 46 -6.34 26.48 -25.34
CA GLU A 46 -6.04 26.81 -26.73
C GLU A 46 -5.59 25.57 -27.52
N HIS A 47 -4.71 24.74 -26.94
CA HIS A 47 -4.20 23.55 -27.61
C HIS A 47 -5.26 22.49 -27.85
N PHE A 48 -6.12 22.22 -26.86
CA PHE A 48 -7.16 21.19 -26.94
C PHE A 48 -8.48 21.68 -27.56
N GLY A 49 -8.65 23.01 -27.68
CA GLY A 49 -9.92 23.60 -28.12
C GLY A 49 -11.07 23.33 -27.15
N ASP A 50 -10.78 23.16 -25.89
CA ASP A 50 -11.73 22.76 -24.84
C ASP A 50 -11.43 23.50 -23.54
N GLU A 51 -12.48 23.85 -22.79
CA GLU A 51 -12.35 24.56 -21.50
C GLU A 51 -11.66 23.72 -20.42
N LEU A 52 -11.63 22.41 -20.53
CA LEU A 52 -11.05 21.41 -19.61
C LEU A 52 -11.67 21.44 -18.22
N LEU A 53 -11.86 22.63 -17.64
CA LEU A 53 -12.50 22.89 -16.35
C LEU A 53 -13.58 23.94 -16.54
N VAL A 54 -14.81 23.59 -16.22
CA VAL A 54 -16.00 24.44 -16.31
C VAL A 54 -16.60 24.66 -14.93
N GLN A 55 -17.16 25.84 -14.71
CA GLN A 55 -17.84 26.14 -13.44
C GLN A 55 -19.28 25.59 -13.48
N VAL A 56 -19.58 24.70 -12.54
CA VAL A 56 -20.93 24.17 -12.30
C VAL A 56 -21.37 24.56 -10.87
N GLY A 57 -22.19 25.57 -10.79
CA GLY A 57 -22.57 26.16 -9.49
C GLY A 57 -21.34 26.79 -8.79
N ARG A 58 -21.00 26.28 -7.62
CA ARG A 58 -19.83 26.73 -6.82
C ARG A 58 -18.58 25.87 -7.01
N ARG A 59 -18.62 24.85 -7.88
CA ARG A 59 -17.52 23.90 -8.07
C ARG A 59 -17.00 23.95 -9.50
N MET A 60 -15.73 23.66 -9.67
CA MET A 60 -15.15 23.40 -10.98
C MET A 60 -15.27 21.90 -11.28
N GLU A 61 -15.77 21.59 -12.47
CA GLU A 61 -15.97 20.23 -12.96
C GLU A 61 -15.16 20.00 -14.23
N LEU A 62 -14.78 18.76 -14.50
CA LEU A 62 -14.06 18.40 -15.70
C LEU A 62 -15.04 18.30 -16.90
N THR A 63 -14.62 18.80 -18.05
CA THR A 63 -15.31 18.51 -19.32
C THR A 63 -15.18 17.01 -19.68
N PRO A 64 -16.02 16.46 -20.55
CA PRO A 64 -15.85 15.08 -21.04
C PRO A 64 -14.47 14.82 -21.64
N LEU A 65 -13.91 15.78 -22.40
CA LEU A 65 -12.55 15.67 -22.92
C LEU A 65 -11.52 15.60 -21.78
N ALA A 66 -11.62 16.49 -20.81
CA ALA A 66 -10.72 16.51 -19.65
C ALA A 66 -10.77 15.19 -18.86
N GLN A 67 -11.94 14.58 -18.71
CA GLN A 67 -12.07 13.26 -18.08
C GLN A 67 -11.32 12.18 -18.88
N ASN A 68 -11.44 12.17 -20.19
CA ASN A 68 -10.77 11.22 -21.07
C ASN A 68 -9.25 11.44 -21.13
N LEU A 69 -8.76 12.64 -20.83
CA LEU A 69 -7.33 12.98 -20.82
C LEU A 69 -6.62 12.54 -19.55
N ARG A 70 -7.32 12.17 -18.49
CA ARG A 70 -6.69 11.83 -17.18
C ARG A 70 -5.65 10.72 -17.31
N GLU A 71 -6.04 9.58 -17.85
CA GLU A 71 -5.13 8.42 -18.01
C GLU A 71 -4.02 8.68 -19.04
N PRO A 72 -4.31 9.15 -20.29
CA PRO A 72 -3.25 9.42 -21.25
C PRO A 72 -2.21 10.43 -20.79
N VAL A 73 -2.62 11.49 -20.09
CA VAL A 73 -1.70 12.50 -19.58
C VAL A 73 -0.81 11.91 -18.50
N ARG A 74 -1.37 11.12 -17.59
CA ARG A 74 -0.61 10.43 -16.55
C ARG A 74 0.39 9.46 -17.16
N ASP A 75 -0.01 8.67 -18.15
CA ASP A 75 0.85 7.73 -18.85
C ASP A 75 2.08 8.41 -19.46
N VAL A 76 1.88 9.55 -20.14
CA VAL A 76 2.98 10.35 -20.69
C VAL A 76 3.94 10.84 -19.62
N ILE A 77 3.40 11.32 -18.49
CA ILE A 77 4.24 11.79 -17.36
C ILE A 77 5.07 10.64 -16.81
N LEU A 78 4.46 9.49 -16.51
CA LEU A 78 5.15 8.34 -15.95
C LEU A 78 6.22 7.78 -16.91
N ARG A 79 5.92 7.68 -18.20
CA ARG A 79 6.91 7.29 -19.22
C ARG A 79 8.07 8.27 -19.32
N SER A 80 7.77 9.57 -19.27
CA SER A 80 8.82 10.59 -19.27
C SER A 80 9.72 10.49 -18.04
N GLN A 81 9.13 10.31 -16.87
CA GLN A 81 9.86 10.11 -15.61
C GLN A 81 10.73 8.85 -15.65
N ALA A 82 10.17 7.72 -16.12
CA ALA A 82 10.92 6.48 -16.29
C ALA A 82 12.10 6.65 -17.27
N THR A 83 11.89 7.38 -18.38
CA THR A 83 12.94 7.68 -19.36
C THR A 83 14.05 8.54 -18.74
N LEU A 84 13.69 9.57 -17.98
CA LEU A 84 14.65 10.45 -17.30
C LEU A 84 15.40 9.74 -16.16
N ALA A 85 14.76 8.76 -15.51
CA ALA A 85 15.35 7.94 -14.46
C ALA A 85 16.24 6.81 -15.02
N ALA A 86 16.12 6.47 -16.31
CA ALA A 86 16.89 5.42 -16.93
C ALA A 86 18.39 5.74 -16.89
N LYS A 87 19.14 4.93 -16.14
CA LYS A 87 20.61 4.96 -16.08
C LYS A 87 21.13 3.63 -16.59
N ALA A 88 22.21 3.67 -17.36
CA ALA A 88 22.85 2.46 -17.88
C ALA A 88 23.36 1.54 -16.77
N ASP A 89 23.88 2.14 -15.68
CA ASP A 89 24.39 1.43 -14.50
C ASP A 89 23.74 1.98 -13.23
N PHE A 90 23.20 1.08 -12.41
CA PHE A 90 22.70 1.40 -11.08
C PHE A 90 23.68 0.87 -10.03
N ASP A 91 24.30 1.78 -9.30
CA ASP A 91 25.10 1.46 -8.13
C ASP A 91 24.34 1.89 -6.85
N PRO A 92 23.90 0.94 -6.01
CA PRO A 92 23.15 1.25 -4.79
C PRO A 92 23.93 2.13 -3.81
N ARG A 93 25.27 2.01 -3.77
CA ARG A 93 26.09 2.77 -2.82
C ARG A 93 26.15 4.27 -3.10
N SER A 94 26.05 4.63 -4.36
CA SER A 94 26.11 6.04 -4.82
C SER A 94 24.75 6.60 -5.21
N ALA A 95 23.71 5.75 -5.23
CA ALA A 95 22.35 6.15 -5.60
C ALA A 95 21.73 7.07 -4.56
N SER A 96 21.05 8.12 -5.02
CA SER A 96 20.18 8.95 -4.20
C SER A 96 18.78 8.93 -4.80
N ARG A 97 17.85 8.28 -4.08
CA ARG A 97 16.46 8.15 -4.52
C ARG A 97 15.54 7.91 -3.32
N ARG A 98 14.34 8.44 -3.41
CA ARG A 98 13.24 8.15 -2.49
C ARG A 98 12.35 7.08 -3.10
N PHE A 99 12.02 6.05 -2.32
CA PHE A 99 11.03 5.04 -2.65
C PHE A 99 9.82 5.15 -1.73
N VAL A 100 8.63 5.10 -2.31
CA VAL A 100 7.37 5.12 -1.59
C VAL A 100 6.76 3.73 -1.58
N PHE A 101 6.59 3.16 -0.39
CA PHE A 101 5.94 1.86 -0.20
C PHE A 101 4.52 2.04 0.34
N ASN A 102 3.57 1.30 -0.21
CA ASN A 102 2.23 1.20 0.33
C ASN A 102 2.04 -0.19 0.97
N ALA A 103 1.92 -0.23 2.29
CA ALA A 103 1.93 -1.48 3.04
C ALA A 103 1.12 -1.40 4.33
N SER A 104 0.66 -2.56 4.83
CA SER A 104 0.13 -2.68 6.18
C SER A 104 1.26 -2.57 7.22
N ASP A 105 0.88 -2.30 8.46
CA ASP A 105 1.80 -2.32 9.60
C ASP A 105 2.45 -3.71 9.78
N TYR A 106 1.74 -4.80 9.47
CA TYR A 106 2.30 -6.14 9.43
C TYR A 106 3.42 -6.26 8.40
N ALA A 107 3.16 -5.91 7.13
CA ALA A 107 4.16 -5.98 6.07
C ALA A 107 5.34 -5.03 6.35
N THR A 108 5.08 -3.88 6.97
CA THR A 108 6.11 -2.96 7.46
C THR A 108 7.02 -3.66 8.47
N THR A 109 6.45 -4.31 9.47
CA THR A 109 7.22 -4.99 10.51
C THR A 109 8.06 -6.14 9.97
N ILE A 110 7.48 -6.99 9.12
CA ILE A 110 8.11 -8.25 8.69
C ILE A 110 9.04 -8.06 7.48
N ALA A 111 8.74 -7.14 6.56
CA ALA A 111 9.49 -6.99 5.32
C ALA A 111 10.22 -5.64 5.20
N LEU A 112 9.54 -4.52 5.49
CA LEU A 112 10.13 -3.21 5.26
C LEU A 112 11.10 -2.79 6.37
N THR A 113 10.91 -3.23 7.62
CA THR A 113 11.88 -2.97 8.70
C THR A 113 13.23 -3.64 8.43
N PRO A 114 13.31 -4.95 8.09
CA PRO A 114 14.58 -5.56 7.68
C PRO A 114 15.17 -4.93 6.42
N LEU A 115 14.33 -4.49 5.47
CA LEU A 115 14.80 -3.76 4.29
C LEU A 115 15.48 -2.44 4.69
N ALA A 116 14.83 -1.64 5.52
CA ALA A 116 15.39 -0.36 5.97
C ALA A 116 16.74 -0.56 6.68
N GLN A 117 16.87 -1.59 7.52
CA GLN A 117 18.13 -1.96 8.17
C GLN A 117 19.22 -2.33 7.16
N ALA A 118 18.88 -3.08 6.12
CA ALA A 118 19.84 -3.45 5.07
C ALA A 118 20.28 -2.23 4.24
N LEU A 119 19.37 -1.32 3.93
CA LEU A 119 19.66 -0.11 3.16
C LEU A 119 20.63 0.83 3.85
N GLU A 120 20.66 0.86 5.18
CA GLU A 120 21.58 1.72 5.95
C GLU A 120 23.05 1.50 5.54
N THR A 121 23.42 0.28 5.18
CA THR A 121 24.80 -0.07 4.78
C THR A 121 24.96 -0.29 3.29
N GLU A 122 23.94 -0.79 2.61
CA GLU A 122 24.02 -1.17 1.20
C GLU A 122 23.74 0.00 0.25
N ALA A 123 22.86 0.92 0.67
CA ALA A 123 22.40 2.04 -0.17
C ALA A 123 22.03 3.27 0.68
N PRO A 124 23.02 3.90 1.36
CA PRO A 124 22.77 4.95 2.37
C PRO A 124 22.12 6.22 1.81
N GLY A 125 22.17 6.44 0.50
CA GLY A 125 21.51 7.57 -0.17
C GLY A 125 20.06 7.29 -0.58
N ILE A 126 19.56 6.06 -0.35
CA ILE A 126 18.16 5.73 -0.62
C ILE A 126 17.32 6.01 0.63
N SER A 127 16.22 6.75 0.45
CA SER A 127 15.23 6.97 1.50
C SER A 127 13.94 6.19 1.21
N MET A 128 13.22 5.84 2.28
CA MET A 128 11.96 5.10 2.22
C MET A 128 10.84 5.91 2.88
N ASP A 129 9.73 6.02 2.19
CA ASP A 129 8.45 6.44 2.77
C ASP A 129 7.50 5.27 2.81
N ILE A 130 6.88 5.06 3.94
CA ILE A 130 5.90 4.00 4.12
C ILE A 130 4.54 4.64 4.35
N VAL A 131 3.60 4.37 3.45
CA VAL A 131 2.24 4.87 3.54
C VAL A 131 1.28 3.72 3.79
N SER A 132 0.35 3.95 4.70
CA SER A 132 -0.62 2.93 5.09
C SER A 132 -1.58 2.58 3.95
N LEU A 133 -2.06 1.34 3.96
CA LEU A 133 -3.13 0.89 3.07
C LEU A 133 -4.42 1.69 3.35
N GLY A 134 -5.14 2.03 2.29
CA GLY A 134 -6.40 2.79 2.33
C GLY A 134 -7.24 2.52 1.09
N ASP A 135 -8.29 3.31 0.91
CA ASP A 135 -9.29 3.07 -0.14
C ASP A 135 -8.79 3.35 -1.57
N ARG A 136 -7.67 4.08 -1.71
CA ARG A 136 -7.12 4.50 -3.01
C ARG A 136 -5.74 3.88 -3.31
N ASN A 137 -5.50 2.67 -2.83
CA ASN A 137 -4.18 2.03 -3.01
C ASN A 137 -3.83 1.85 -4.48
N LEU A 138 -4.75 1.31 -5.28
CA LEU A 138 -4.55 1.08 -6.71
C LEU A 138 -4.37 2.42 -7.46
N GLU A 139 -5.24 3.40 -7.22
CA GLU A 139 -5.13 4.72 -7.83
C GLU A 139 -3.77 5.38 -7.57
N ARG A 140 -3.22 5.24 -6.35
CA ARG A 140 -1.90 5.77 -6.00
C ARG A 140 -0.77 5.05 -6.73
N LEU A 141 -0.90 3.74 -6.91
CA LEU A 141 0.04 2.93 -7.69
C LEU A 141 0.02 3.33 -9.17
N GLU A 142 -1.17 3.44 -9.77
CA GLU A 142 -1.39 3.88 -11.14
C GLU A 142 -0.83 5.28 -11.40
N ARG A 143 -0.91 6.15 -10.40
CA ARG A 143 -0.39 7.52 -10.48
C ARG A 143 1.12 7.62 -10.25
N GLY A 144 1.81 6.53 -9.92
CA GLY A 144 3.23 6.56 -9.57
C GLY A 144 3.53 7.32 -8.27
N GLU A 145 2.52 7.52 -7.41
CA GLU A 145 2.69 8.09 -6.07
C GLU A 145 3.24 7.04 -5.08
N VAL A 146 3.16 5.78 -5.47
CA VAL A 146 3.69 4.61 -4.79
C VAL A 146 4.56 3.84 -5.77
N ASP A 147 5.79 3.52 -5.37
CA ASP A 147 6.69 2.70 -6.18
C ASP A 147 6.35 1.21 -6.06
N ILE A 148 6.14 0.73 -4.82
CA ILE A 148 5.85 -0.68 -4.53
C ILE A 148 4.70 -0.76 -3.52
N ALA A 149 3.65 -1.50 -3.87
CA ALA A 149 2.56 -1.84 -2.97
C ALA A 149 2.67 -3.30 -2.52
N ILE A 150 2.41 -3.57 -1.22
CA ILE A 150 2.49 -4.89 -0.60
C ILE A 150 1.16 -5.23 0.03
N TYR A 151 0.49 -6.26 -0.50
CA TYR A 151 -0.80 -6.73 0.02
C TYR A 151 -1.07 -8.20 -0.36
N PRO A 152 -2.12 -8.83 0.18
CA PRO A 152 -2.52 -10.16 -0.23
C PRO A 152 -2.79 -10.24 -1.74
N GLU A 153 -2.32 -11.30 -2.39
CA GLU A 153 -2.44 -11.54 -3.84
C GLU A 153 -3.88 -11.34 -4.35
N ARG A 154 -4.87 -11.78 -3.61
CA ARG A 154 -6.29 -11.59 -3.96
C ARG A 154 -6.74 -10.12 -4.06
N ASN A 155 -5.97 -9.19 -3.49
CA ASN A 155 -6.23 -7.75 -3.52
C ASN A 155 -5.41 -7.04 -4.60
N ALA A 156 -4.52 -7.78 -5.28
CA ALA A 156 -3.71 -7.25 -6.35
C ALA A 156 -4.53 -7.04 -7.62
N SER A 157 -4.20 -6.00 -8.37
CA SER A 157 -4.80 -5.77 -9.70
C SER A 157 -4.19 -6.71 -10.72
N PRO A 158 -4.98 -7.39 -11.55
CA PRO A 158 -4.45 -8.23 -12.64
C PRO A 158 -3.73 -7.42 -13.72
N ASP A 159 -3.98 -6.12 -13.82
CA ASP A 159 -3.45 -5.24 -14.85
C ASP A 159 -2.04 -4.70 -14.54
N HIS A 160 -1.50 -5.03 -13.37
CA HIS A 160 -0.21 -4.55 -12.91
C HIS A 160 0.77 -5.72 -12.67
N PRO A 161 2.06 -5.55 -13.00
CA PRO A 161 3.06 -6.56 -12.70
C PRO A 161 3.17 -6.78 -11.20
N GLN A 162 3.34 -8.04 -10.82
CA GLN A 162 3.47 -8.44 -9.43
C GLN A 162 4.41 -9.63 -9.27
N GLU A 163 5.01 -9.75 -8.09
CA GLU A 163 5.79 -10.91 -7.69
C GLU A 163 5.42 -11.37 -6.29
N PRO A 164 5.43 -12.69 -6.03
CA PRO A 164 5.30 -13.22 -4.68
C PRO A 164 6.43 -12.70 -3.78
N LEU A 165 6.06 -12.23 -2.59
CA LEU A 165 6.99 -11.74 -1.59
C LEU A 165 7.21 -12.77 -0.48
N LEU A 166 6.14 -13.24 0.13
CA LEU A 166 6.17 -14.30 1.15
C LEU A 166 4.80 -14.99 1.28
N GLU A 167 4.84 -16.24 1.69
CA GLU A 167 3.66 -16.99 2.12
C GLU A 167 3.43 -16.81 3.62
N GLU A 168 2.19 -16.64 4.03
CA GLU A 168 1.81 -16.40 5.41
C GLU A 168 0.64 -17.26 5.84
N SER A 169 0.62 -17.62 7.14
CA SER A 169 -0.43 -18.38 7.79
C SER A 169 -0.94 -17.67 9.04
N TYR A 170 -1.89 -18.29 9.74
CA TYR A 170 -2.49 -17.72 10.94
C TYR A 170 -2.26 -18.59 12.16
N LEU A 171 -2.08 -17.94 13.30
CA LEU A 171 -2.03 -18.55 14.63
C LEU A 171 -2.94 -17.76 15.57
N CYS A 172 -3.39 -18.42 16.64
CA CYS A 172 -4.09 -17.78 17.74
C CYS A 172 -3.10 -17.32 18.80
N VAL A 173 -3.30 -16.11 19.29
CA VAL A 173 -2.54 -15.53 20.41
C VAL A 173 -3.48 -15.33 21.58
N VAL A 174 -3.07 -15.82 22.75
CA VAL A 174 -3.76 -15.65 24.02
C VAL A 174 -2.78 -15.22 25.09
N TRP A 175 -3.24 -14.57 26.16
CA TRP A 175 -2.43 -14.28 27.32
C TRP A 175 -1.95 -15.57 28.01
N THR A 176 -0.77 -15.57 28.66
CA THR A 176 -0.23 -16.72 29.41
C THR A 176 -1.18 -17.24 30.49
N GLY A 177 -1.97 -16.34 31.11
CA GLY A 177 -3.03 -16.68 32.09
C GLY A 177 -4.41 -16.99 31.45
N PHE A 178 -4.48 -17.24 30.17
CA PHE A 178 -5.72 -17.67 29.51
C PHE A 178 -6.10 -19.10 29.96
N HIS A 179 -7.37 -19.29 30.33
CA HIS A 179 -7.90 -20.60 30.76
C HIS A 179 -8.12 -21.51 29.56
N LEU A 180 -7.09 -22.27 29.19
CA LEU A 180 -7.18 -23.27 28.15
C LEU A 180 -7.80 -24.54 28.72
N GLN A 181 -8.88 -25.02 28.09
CA GLN A 181 -9.55 -26.28 28.44
C GLN A 181 -8.87 -27.41 27.66
N GLY A 182 -7.98 -28.15 28.32
CA GLY A 182 -7.18 -29.21 27.69
C GLY A 182 -5.83 -28.69 27.17
N GLU A 183 -5.18 -29.47 26.29
CA GLU A 183 -3.84 -29.17 25.75
C GLU A 183 -3.87 -28.26 24.51
N GLN A 184 -4.98 -28.26 23.78
CA GLN A 184 -5.17 -27.52 22.53
C GLN A 184 -6.45 -26.69 22.60
N LEU A 185 -6.50 -25.61 21.84
CA LEU A 185 -7.68 -24.78 21.69
C LEU A 185 -8.75 -25.55 20.89
N SER A 186 -9.87 -25.89 21.52
CA SER A 186 -10.99 -26.53 20.80
C SER A 186 -11.81 -25.50 20.03
N PHE A 187 -12.56 -25.98 19.02
CA PHE A 187 -13.47 -25.12 18.25
C PHE A 187 -14.55 -24.49 19.14
N GLU A 188 -15.11 -25.27 20.07
CA GLU A 188 -16.14 -24.81 21.00
C GLU A 188 -15.58 -23.68 21.90
N GLN A 189 -14.37 -23.86 22.46
CA GLN A 189 -13.74 -22.84 23.27
C GLN A 189 -13.40 -21.59 22.47
N TYR A 190 -12.90 -21.76 21.23
CA TYR A 190 -12.62 -20.65 20.33
C TYR A 190 -13.89 -19.82 20.06
N MET A 191 -15.00 -20.49 19.74
CA MET A 191 -16.29 -19.84 19.43
C MET A 191 -16.94 -19.17 20.67
N ALA A 192 -16.78 -19.78 21.85
CA ALA A 192 -17.29 -19.21 23.11
C ALA A 192 -16.46 -18.03 23.63
N SER A 193 -15.25 -17.87 23.12
CA SER A 193 -14.32 -16.82 23.56
C SER A 193 -14.67 -15.46 22.98
N ARG A 194 -14.14 -14.42 23.65
CA ARG A 194 -14.18 -13.03 23.15
C ARG A 194 -12.96 -12.79 22.27
N HIS A 195 -13.13 -12.10 21.15
CA HIS A 195 -12.07 -11.92 20.15
C HIS A 195 -11.61 -10.47 20.03
N VAL A 196 -10.31 -10.34 19.69
CA VAL A 196 -9.70 -9.12 19.17
C VAL A 196 -9.46 -9.33 17.68
N ALA A 197 -9.85 -8.38 16.83
CA ALA A 197 -9.71 -8.47 15.38
C ALA A 197 -9.17 -7.16 14.77
N ALA A 198 -8.46 -7.28 13.66
CA ALA A 198 -8.06 -6.12 12.87
C ALA A 198 -9.20 -5.67 11.94
N GLN A 199 -9.33 -4.35 11.75
CA GLN A 199 -10.32 -3.75 10.89
C GLN A 199 -9.78 -2.44 10.32
N PHE A 200 -9.70 -2.32 8.99
CA PHE A 200 -9.07 -1.21 8.31
C PHE A 200 -10.08 -0.31 7.60
N GLY A 201 -9.75 0.99 7.54
CA GLY A 201 -10.47 2.01 6.82
C GLY A 201 -11.87 2.33 7.37
N ASP A 202 -12.45 3.42 6.88
CA ASP A 202 -13.80 3.86 7.24
C ASP A 202 -14.88 2.89 6.72
N MET A 203 -14.62 2.25 5.59
CA MET A 203 -15.48 1.23 4.97
C MET A 203 -15.38 -0.15 5.64
N ARG A 204 -14.57 -0.29 6.69
CA ARG A 204 -14.38 -1.54 7.44
C ARG A 204 -14.00 -2.72 6.54
N VAL A 205 -13.01 -2.50 5.66
CA VAL A 205 -12.52 -3.56 4.75
C VAL A 205 -12.14 -4.79 5.56
N PRO A 206 -12.74 -5.95 5.28
CA PRO A 206 -12.41 -7.19 5.99
C PRO A 206 -10.96 -7.59 5.71
N THR A 207 -10.24 -7.97 6.76
CA THR A 207 -8.98 -8.68 6.61
C THR A 207 -9.21 -10.03 5.93
N PHE A 208 -8.15 -10.66 5.43
CA PHE A 208 -8.27 -12.01 4.87
C PHE A 208 -8.93 -12.97 5.89
N GLU A 209 -8.49 -12.92 7.11
CA GLU A 209 -9.02 -13.72 8.21
C GLU A 209 -10.51 -13.42 8.46
N SER A 210 -10.92 -12.16 8.53
CA SER A 210 -12.33 -11.78 8.71
C SER A 210 -13.18 -12.17 7.51
N TRP A 211 -12.66 -12.06 6.29
CA TRP A 211 -13.33 -12.54 5.09
C TRP A 211 -13.51 -14.04 5.12
N PHE A 212 -12.47 -14.80 5.48
CA PHE A 212 -12.51 -16.25 5.59
C PHE A 212 -13.64 -16.72 6.54
N PHE A 213 -13.70 -16.15 7.74
CA PHE A 213 -14.76 -16.48 8.70
C PHE A 213 -16.14 -16.14 8.18
N SER A 214 -16.32 -14.99 7.56
CA SER A 214 -17.60 -14.58 6.98
C SER A 214 -18.04 -15.53 5.85
N ALA A 215 -17.12 -15.90 4.99
CA ALA A 215 -17.39 -16.82 3.87
C ALA A 215 -17.80 -18.24 4.33
N HIS A 216 -17.32 -18.67 5.52
CA HIS A 216 -17.65 -19.98 6.10
C HIS A 216 -18.77 -19.91 7.15
N GLY A 217 -19.49 -18.78 7.25
CA GLY A 217 -20.60 -18.61 8.19
C GLY A 217 -20.19 -18.60 9.67
N VAL A 218 -18.91 -18.46 9.97
CA VAL A 218 -18.39 -18.42 11.34
C VAL A 218 -18.49 -17.00 11.88
N ARG A 219 -19.29 -16.80 12.92
CA ARG A 219 -19.46 -15.51 13.61
C ARG A 219 -18.79 -15.54 14.97
N ARG A 220 -17.65 -14.88 15.07
CA ARG A 220 -16.93 -14.70 16.32
C ARG A 220 -17.51 -13.54 17.17
N ASN A 221 -17.43 -13.68 18.49
CA ASN A 221 -17.76 -12.58 19.41
C ASN A 221 -16.60 -11.57 19.46
N VAL A 222 -16.49 -10.71 18.44
CA VAL A 222 -15.46 -9.65 18.38
C VAL A 222 -15.86 -8.52 19.31
N VAL A 223 -15.07 -8.27 20.33
CA VAL A 223 -15.32 -7.26 21.38
C VAL A 223 -14.32 -6.11 21.37
N VAL A 224 -13.21 -6.27 20.65
CA VAL A 224 -12.21 -5.21 20.40
C VAL A 224 -11.80 -5.26 18.95
N THR A 225 -11.82 -4.12 18.30
CA THR A 225 -11.25 -3.94 16.96
C THR A 225 -10.09 -2.95 17.01
N ALA A 226 -9.07 -3.18 16.20
CA ALA A 226 -7.93 -2.28 16.04
C ALA A 226 -7.65 -2.02 14.55
N SER A 227 -7.13 -0.84 14.23
CA SER A 227 -6.77 -0.45 12.87
C SER A 227 -5.37 -0.94 12.44
N THR A 228 -4.72 -1.76 13.27
CA THR A 228 -3.38 -2.29 13.01
C THR A 228 -3.28 -3.74 13.48
N PHE A 229 -2.51 -4.57 12.76
CA PHE A 229 -2.24 -5.95 13.17
C PHE A 229 -1.32 -6.01 14.40
N ASN A 230 -0.39 -5.05 14.52
CA ASN A 230 0.56 -4.98 15.63
C ASN A 230 -0.12 -4.77 16.98
N ALA A 231 -1.32 -4.19 17.02
CA ALA A 231 -2.07 -4.01 18.26
C ALA A 231 -2.74 -5.28 18.79
N LEU A 232 -2.92 -6.32 17.97
CA LEU A 232 -3.77 -7.46 18.33
C LEU A 232 -3.19 -8.28 19.51
N ALA A 233 -1.90 -8.61 19.46
CA ALA A 233 -1.26 -9.38 20.52
C ALA A 233 -1.18 -8.62 21.86
N PRO A 234 -0.81 -7.34 21.93
CA PRO A 234 -0.90 -6.56 23.17
C PRO A 234 -2.31 -6.51 23.79
N LEU A 235 -3.36 -6.47 22.98
CA LEU A 235 -4.76 -6.35 23.43
C LEU A 235 -5.33 -7.65 24.06
N VAL A 236 -4.63 -8.76 23.99
CA VAL A 236 -5.03 -9.98 24.69
C VAL A 236 -4.36 -10.12 26.06
N VAL A 237 -3.26 -9.40 26.32
CA VAL A 237 -2.51 -9.49 27.58
C VAL A 237 -3.40 -9.11 28.76
N GLY A 238 -3.36 -9.92 29.84
CA GLY A 238 -4.17 -9.73 31.05
C GLY A 238 -5.68 -10.02 30.86
N THR A 239 -6.07 -10.69 29.78
CA THR A 239 -7.50 -10.95 29.46
C THR A 239 -7.75 -12.41 29.08
N GLN A 240 -9.03 -12.78 28.97
CA GLN A 240 -9.49 -14.06 28.42
C GLN A 240 -9.93 -13.91 26.96
N ARG A 241 -9.21 -13.08 26.19
CA ARG A 241 -9.49 -12.85 24.76
C ARG A 241 -8.53 -13.66 23.89
N ILE A 242 -8.98 -13.92 22.67
CA ILE A 242 -8.18 -14.56 21.61
C ILE A 242 -8.00 -13.56 20.47
N ALA A 243 -6.80 -13.48 19.92
CA ALA A 243 -6.54 -12.84 18.65
C ALA A 243 -6.05 -13.88 17.63
N THR A 244 -6.67 -13.94 16.45
CA THR A 244 -6.13 -14.68 15.31
C THR A 244 -5.29 -13.72 14.49
N VAL A 245 -3.99 -14.01 14.37
CA VAL A 245 -3.01 -13.09 13.77
C VAL A 245 -2.07 -13.83 12.83
N HIS A 246 -1.33 -13.12 12.02
CA HIS A 246 -0.27 -13.65 11.17
C HIS A 246 0.76 -14.43 11.99
N ALA A 247 1.15 -15.60 11.51
CA ALA A 247 1.97 -16.53 12.29
C ALA A 247 3.35 -15.95 12.66
N ARG A 248 3.99 -15.22 11.74
CA ARG A 248 5.27 -14.53 12.02
C ARG A 248 5.10 -13.49 13.13
N LEU A 249 4.05 -12.70 13.06
CA LEU A 249 3.76 -11.69 14.07
C LEU A 249 3.46 -12.32 15.44
N ALA A 250 2.69 -13.41 15.46
CA ALA A 250 2.40 -14.18 16.67
C ALA A 250 3.70 -14.65 17.35
N ARG A 251 4.59 -15.28 16.58
CA ARG A 251 5.89 -15.77 17.10
C ARG A 251 6.80 -14.64 17.57
N MET A 252 6.81 -13.52 16.84
CA MET A 252 7.60 -12.34 17.25
C MET A 252 7.11 -11.82 18.61
N TYR A 253 5.81 -11.64 18.80
CA TYR A 253 5.26 -11.15 20.04
C TYR A 253 5.40 -12.15 21.20
N ALA A 254 5.39 -13.45 20.96
CA ALA A 254 5.61 -14.45 21.99
C ALA A 254 7.02 -14.38 22.62
N ARG A 255 7.98 -13.72 21.95
CA ARG A 255 9.34 -13.50 22.47
C ARG A 255 9.42 -12.31 23.45
N VAL A 256 8.47 -11.38 23.39
CA VAL A 256 8.55 -10.10 24.12
C VAL A 256 7.31 -9.78 24.97
N LEU A 257 6.21 -10.50 24.80
CA LEU A 257 4.98 -10.34 25.56
C LEU A 257 4.63 -11.62 26.33
N PRO A 258 3.91 -11.53 27.46
CA PRO A 258 3.43 -12.69 28.20
C PRO A 258 2.23 -13.34 27.49
N VAL A 259 2.46 -13.85 26.28
CA VAL A 259 1.43 -14.51 25.46
C VAL A 259 1.85 -15.92 25.07
N ARG A 260 0.87 -16.77 24.81
CA ARG A 260 1.04 -18.10 24.22
C ARG A 260 0.49 -18.10 22.80
N VAL A 261 1.15 -18.85 21.94
CA VAL A 261 0.74 -19.07 20.55
C VAL A 261 0.13 -20.46 20.44
N LEU A 262 -1.05 -20.54 19.89
CA LEU A 262 -1.84 -21.78 19.74
C LEU A 262 -2.20 -21.94 18.24
N ALA A 263 -2.33 -23.19 17.79
CA ALA A 263 -2.90 -23.47 16.50
C ALA A 263 -4.40 -23.07 16.48
N PRO A 264 -4.93 -22.52 15.40
CA PRO A 264 -6.37 -22.40 15.21
C PRO A 264 -7.04 -23.78 15.27
N PRO A 265 -8.25 -23.91 15.85
CA PRO A 265 -8.94 -25.20 15.93
C PRO A 265 -9.63 -25.62 14.63
N PHE A 266 -9.26 -25.02 13.52
CA PHE A 266 -9.73 -25.29 12.16
C PHE A 266 -8.67 -24.80 11.16
N GLU A 267 -8.72 -25.33 9.96
CA GLU A 267 -7.78 -24.97 8.91
C GLU A 267 -8.12 -23.58 8.34
N ILE A 268 -7.18 -22.65 8.43
CA ILE A 268 -7.19 -21.37 7.72
C ILE A 268 -6.15 -21.50 6.61
N PRO A 269 -6.56 -21.42 5.32
CA PRO A 269 -5.58 -21.53 4.23
C PRO A 269 -4.53 -20.45 4.32
N PRO A 270 -3.27 -20.78 4.00
CA PRO A 270 -2.23 -19.79 3.86
C PRO A 270 -2.57 -18.82 2.72
N PHE A 271 -1.94 -17.66 2.73
CA PHE A 271 -2.09 -16.69 1.66
C PHE A 271 -0.72 -16.10 1.30
N THR A 272 -0.61 -15.66 0.06
CA THR A 272 0.60 -15.01 -0.44
C THR A 272 0.46 -13.50 -0.30
N LEU A 273 1.48 -12.85 0.30
CA LEU A 273 1.71 -11.43 0.09
C LEU A 273 2.49 -11.27 -1.21
N VAL A 274 2.04 -10.35 -2.04
CA VAL A 274 2.72 -9.95 -3.26
C VAL A 274 3.23 -8.52 -3.14
N MET A 275 4.29 -8.21 -3.86
CA MET A 275 4.66 -6.84 -4.19
C MET A 275 4.17 -6.53 -5.61
N GLN A 276 3.53 -5.40 -5.78
CA GLN A 276 2.98 -4.92 -7.05
C GLN A 276 3.49 -3.52 -7.35
N TRP A 277 3.68 -3.20 -8.64
CA TRP A 277 4.23 -1.91 -9.07
C TRP A 277 3.62 -1.46 -10.40
N ASN A 278 3.86 -0.20 -10.75
CA ASN A 278 3.41 0.35 -12.02
C ASN A 278 4.25 -0.23 -13.18
N PRO A 279 3.63 -0.67 -14.30
CA PRO A 279 4.36 -1.24 -15.46
C PRO A 279 5.48 -0.33 -15.99
N HIS A 280 5.35 0.98 -15.88
CA HIS A 280 6.39 1.92 -16.32
C HIS A 280 7.69 1.83 -15.51
N SER A 281 7.66 1.24 -14.31
CA SER A 281 8.84 1.01 -13.46
C SER A 281 9.54 -0.32 -13.75
N GLU A 282 9.04 -1.11 -14.69
CA GLU A 282 9.54 -2.47 -14.97
C GLU A 282 11.03 -2.47 -15.36
N GLN A 283 11.43 -1.53 -16.23
CA GLN A 283 12.78 -1.42 -16.77
C GLN A 283 13.69 -0.48 -15.95
N ASP A 284 13.21 0.11 -14.86
CA ASP A 284 14.00 0.94 -13.98
C ASP A 284 14.96 0.07 -13.15
N ALA A 285 16.27 0.22 -13.39
CA ALA A 285 17.30 -0.59 -12.75
C ALA A 285 17.32 -0.44 -11.22
N ALA A 286 17.07 0.77 -10.70
CA ALA A 286 16.98 1.02 -9.27
C ALA A 286 15.74 0.34 -8.67
N HIS A 287 14.62 0.42 -9.37
CA HIS A 287 13.38 -0.24 -8.94
C HIS A 287 13.50 -1.77 -8.98
N ALA A 288 14.12 -2.32 -10.04
CA ALA A 288 14.39 -3.76 -10.14
C ALA A 288 15.35 -4.24 -9.02
N TRP A 289 16.36 -3.45 -8.67
CA TRP A 289 17.25 -3.74 -7.55
C TRP A 289 16.47 -3.74 -6.23
N MET A 290 15.63 -2.73 -5.99
CA MET A 290 14.82 -2.62 -4.78
C MET A 290 13.88 -3.83 -4.61
N ARG A 291 13.19 -4.25 -5.68
CA ARG A 291 12.33 -5.45 -5.66
C ARG A 291 13.12 -6.70 -5.27
N ARG A 292 14.27 -6.93 -5.90
CA ARG A 292 15.14 -8.08 -5.56
C ARG A 292 15.60 -8.02 -4.10
N ARG A 293 15.96 -6.83 -3.61
CA ARG A 293 16.43 -6.67 -2.23
C ARG A 293 15.32 -6.91 -1.22
N LEU A 294 14.12 -6.35 -1.47
CA LEU A 294 12.93 -6.59 -0.65
C LEU A 294 12.61 -8.09 -0.57
N LYS A 295 12.63 -8.80 -1.69
CA LYS A 295 12.39 -10.24 -1.75
C LYS A 295 13.42 -11.04 -0.94
N ALA A 296 14.69 -10.66 -1.06
CA ALA A 296 15.78 -11.32 -0.32
C ALA A 296 15.66 -11.15 1.21
N VAL A 297 15.28 -9.96 1.69
CA VAL A 297 15.11 -9.76 3.13
C VAL A 297 13.83 -10.41 3.65
N ALA A 298 12.75 -10.40 2.86
CA ALA A 298 11.49 -11.04 3.24
C ALA A 298 11.62 -12.57 3.35
N ALA A 299 12.45 -13.21 2.51
CA ALA A 299 12.71 -14.64 2.58
C ALA A 299 13.39 -15.07 3.90
N ASN A 300 14.12 -14.17 4.55
CA ASN A 300 14.80 -14.42 5.83
C ASN A 300 13.93 -14.02 7.05
N ALA A 301 12.74 -13.47 6.83
CA ALA A 301 11.82 -13.10 7.90
C ALA A 301 11.17 -14.36 8.49
N THR A 302 11.59 -14.76 9.67
CA THR A 302 11.11 -15.97 10.40
C THR A 302 10.12 -15.62 11.51
#